data_b60519ad457b7601d7874713e1d9c28f
#
_entry.id   b60519ad457b7601d7874713e1d9c28f
#
_cell.length_a   1.000
_cell.length_b   1.000
_cell.length_c   1.000
_cell.angle_alpha   90.00
_cell.angle_beta   90.00
_cell.angle_gamma   90.00
#
_symmetry.space_group_name_H-M   'P 1'
#
loop_
_entity.id
_entity.type
_entity.pdbx_description
1 polymer ?
#
loop_
_entity_poly.entity_id
_entity_poly.type
_entity_poly.pdbx_seq_one_letter_code
_entity_poly.pdbx_strand_id
1 'polypeptide(L)'
;MMLLSALVLLWAVVTEVWSCTCFPTHVQDQFCRAQIVLVATVKGSEEIYQNSIIKAPNTRDPENPYEMMPVERKYKVRIHRFFKGEELLGGKGKRVKYIHTSASGAACGLHLNKGKTYILSARIQRQGEIWSSMCDWVQTFKTLNRHQLKGIKFHYRRNCKCSISWCQGSYCRGPGPRECEWVPQFYGSDCLQEHGFCMINSRGTCQWKKNRQLRKCLETHNQQMPGSGVREIYEIPGDAPHRPGEYESWRSSPRDDVYLPERYADIKR
;
A
#
# COMPACT_ATOMS: atom_id res chain seq x y z
N MET A 1 51.08 11.15 -13.42
CA MET A 1 49.85 11.73 -14.02
C MET A 1 48.73 10.70 -14.23
N MET A 2 49.02 9.48 -14.67
CA MET A 2 47.95 8.45 -14.92
C MET A 2 47.17 8.03 -13.65
N LEU A 3 47.80 7.96 -12.46
CA LEU A 3 47.12 7.61 -11.21
C LEU A 3 46.13 8.67 -10.74
N LEU A 4 46.42 9.95 -10.93
CA LEU A 4 45.50 11.05 -10.61
C LEU A 4 44.27 11.05 -11.52
N SER A 5 44.45 10.73 -12.81
CA SER A 5 43.34 10.62 -13.77
C SER A 5 42.44 9.43 -13.44
N ALA A 6 42.97 8.30 -12.99
CA ALA A 6 42.20 7.13 -12.58
C ALA A 6 41.41 7.41 -11.30
N LEU A 7 41.95 8.14 -10.34
CA LEU A 7 41.26 8.55 -9.12
C LEU A 7 40.10 9.52 -9.39
N VAL A 8 40.29 10.46 -10.31
CA VAL A 8 39.22 11.41 -10.71
C VAL A 8 38.12 10.69 -11.44
N LEU A 9 38.44 9.71 -12.29
CA LEU A 9 37.43 8.87 -12.97
C LEU A 9 36.69 7.96 -11.98
N LEU A 10 37.35 7.41 -10.96
CA LEU A 10 36.69 6.64 -9.91
C LEU A 10 35.74 7.51 -9.08
N TRP A 11 36.10 8.75 -8.79
CA TRP A 11 35.25 9.70 -8.07
C TRP A 11 34.01 10.13 -8.89
N ALA A 12 34.15 10.25 -10.20
CA ALA A 12 33.05 10.61 -11.10
C ALA A 12 32.00 9.48 -11.24
N VAL A 13 32.35 8.23 -10.93
CA VAL A 13 31.41 7.08 -11.05
C VAL A 13 30.60 6.89 -9.77
N VAL A 14 31.01 7.46 -8.64
CA VAL A 14 30.25 7.42 -7.37
C VAL A 14 29.32 8.63 -7.25
N THR A 15 28.61 8.98 -8.32
CA THR A 15 27.40 9.79 -8.17
C THR A 15 26.32 8.86 -7.65
N GLU A 16 26.10 8.86 -6.35
CA GLU A 16 24.97 8.16 -5.74
C GLU A 16 23.69 8.68 -6.40
N VAL A 17 23.10 7.85 -7.24
CA VAL A 17 21.78 8.11 -7.79
C VAL A 17 20.80 7.90 -6.66
N TRP A 18 20.47 8.97 -5.97
CA TRP A 18 19.40 8.99 -4.97
C TRP A 18 18.08 8.75 -5.70
N SER A 19 17.74 7.49 -5.86
CA SER A 19 16.46 7.07 -6.42
C SER A 19 15.53 6.67 -5.27
N CYS A 20 14.24 6.96 -5.43
CA CYS A 20 13.24 6.51 -4.49
C CYS A 20 13.20 4.97 -4.44
N THR A 21 13.40 4.41 -3.27
CA THR A 21 13.26 2.97 -3.02
C THR A 21 12.20 2.75 -1.95
N CYS A 22 11.18 1.96 -2.27
CA CYS A 22 10.15 1.59 -1.32
C CYS A 22 10.39 0.19 -0.78
N PHE A 23 10.34 0.05 0.54
CA PHE A 23 10.31 -1.28 1.15
C PHE A 23 9.00 -1.98 0.80
N PRO A 24 9.03 -3.27 0.41
CA PRO A 24 7.83 -4.07 0.25
C PRO A 24 7.00 -4.03 1.53
N THR A 25 5.73 -3.66 1.42
CA THR A 25 4.82 -3.56 2.55
C THR A 25 3.48 -4.17 2.17
N HIS A 26 2.98 -5.09 2.98
CA HIS A 26 1.69 -5.73 2.75
C HIS A 26 0.55 -4.71 2.82
N VAL A 27 -0.47 -4.84 1.96
CA VAL A 27 -1.60 -3.87 1.89
C VAL A 27 -2.35 -3.69 3.20
N GLN A 28 -2.47 -4.73 4.02
CA GLN A 28 -3.06 -4.61 5.36
C GLN A 28 -2.20 -3.74 6.28
N ASP A 29 -0.89 -3.88 6.23
CA ASP A 29 0.02 -3.09 7.04
C ASP A 29 0.03 -1.62 6.57
N GLN A 30 0.03 -1.39 5.27
CA GLN A 30 -0.13 -0.04 4.69
C GLN A 30 -1.46 0.60 5.14
N PHE A 31 -2.57 -0.15 5.13
CA PHE A 31 -3.86 0.30 5.66
C PHE A 31 -3.76 0.66 7.15
N CYS A 32 -3.10 -0.17 7.93
CA CYS A 32 -3.01 0.02 9.38
C CYS A 32 -2.14 1.23 9.76
N ARG A 33 -1.03 1.44 9.07
CA ARG A 33 -0.10 2.56 9.31
C ARG A 33 -0.62 3.89 8.77
N ALA A 34 -1.44 3.88 7.72
CA ALA A 34 -1.97 5.10 7.13
C ALA A 34 -2.88 5.86 8.10
N GLN A 35 -2.84 7.18 8.06
CA GLN A 35 -3.82 8.03 8.75
C GLN A 35 -5.12 8.08 7.97
N ILE A 36 -5.05 8.12 6.64
CA ILE A 36 -6.19 8.18 5.73
C ILE A 36 -6.11 7.01 4.75
N VAL A 37 -7.26 6.38 4.49
CA VAL A 37 -7.45 5.46 3.36
C VAL A 37 -8.75 5.85 2.66
N LEU A 38 -8.65 6.19 1.38
CA LEU A 38 -9.79 6.69 0.60
C LEU A 38 -9.83 6.12 -0.82
N VAL A 39 -11.01 6.23 -1.44
CA VAL A 39 -11.21 5.99 -2.88
C VAL A 39 -11.57 7.31 -3.53
N ALA A 40 -10.81 7.68 -4.57
CA ALA A 40 -11.02 8.93 -5.27
C ALA A 40 -10.75 8.82 -6.78
N THR A 41 -11.46 9.62 -7.56
CA THR A 41 -11.20 9.82 -8.99
C THR A 41 -10.39 11.09 -9.21
N VAL A 42 -9.30 10.98 -9.95
CA VAL A 42 -8.46 12.12 -10.34
C VAL A 42 -9.17 12.99 -11.37
N LYS A 43 -9.30 14.28 -11.09
CA LYS A 43 -9.93 15.27 -11.97
C LYS A 43 -8.93 16.12 -12.73
N GLY A 44 -7.74 16.29 -12.20
CA GLY A 44 -6.65 17.06 -12.80
C GLY A 44 -5.44 17.09 -11.88
N SER A 45 -4.37 17.68 -12.37
CA SER A 45 -3.14 17.91 -11.60
C SER A 45 -2.62 19.30 -11.85
N GLU A 46 -1.90 19.81 -10.88
CA GLU A 46 -1.24 21.10 -10.88
C GLU A 46 0.17 20.91 -10.34
N GLU A 47 1.15 21.52 -10.95
CA GLU A 47 2.53 21.52 -10.48
C GLU A 47 2.83 22.82 -9.75
N ILE A 48 3.50 22.70 -8.60
CA ILE A 48 3.87 23.83 -7.75
C ILE A 48 5.39 23.97 -7.82
N TYR A 49 5.82 25.15 -8.17
CA TYR A 49 7.23 25.52 -8.30
C TYR A 49 7.70 26.21 -7.02
N GLN A 50 8.99 26.13 -6.74
CA GLN A 50 9.57 26.66 -5.50
C GLN A 50 9.29 28.17 -5.31
N ASN A 51 9.32 28.94 -6.37
CA ASN A 51 9.05 30.39 -6.36
C ASN A 51 7.60 30.75 -6.01
N SER A 52 6.67 29.78 -6.19
CA SER A 52 5.27 29.99 -5.79
C SER A 52 5.06 29.85 -4.27
N ILE A 53 5.98 29.18 -3.60
CA ILE A 53 5.94 28.95 -2.13
C ILE A 53 6.60 30.14 -1.40
N ILE A 54 7.67 30.67 -1.96
CA ILE A 54 8.35 31.84 -1.44
C ILE A 54 7.74 33.04 -2.17
N LYS A 55 6.84 33.77 -1.56
CA LYS A 55 6.30 35.04 -2.05
C LYS A 55 7.40 36.11 -2.05
N ALA A 56 8.46 35.92 -2.80
CA ALA A 56 9.46 36.92 -3.06
C ALA A 56 9.06 37.68 -4.33
N PRO A 57 8.80 38.97 -4.26
CA PRO A 57 8.51 39.77 -5.43
C PRO A 57 9.79 39.89 -6.27
N ASN A 58 9.68 39.48 -7.54
CA ASN A 58 10.55 39.94 -8.64
C ASN A 58 12.01 39.49 -8.71
N THR A 59 12.42 38.38 -8.12
CA THR A 59 13.75 37.82 -8.42
C THR A 59 13.62 36.45 -9.06
N ARG A 60 13.18 36.43 -10.35
CA ARG A 60 13.48 35.29 -11.21
C ARG A 60 14.93 35.41 -11.61
N ASP A 61 15.76 34.53 -11.10
CA ASP A 61 17.09 34.33 -11.66
C ASP A 61 16.95 33.39 -12.87
N PRO A 62 17.00 33.90 -14.12
CA PRO A 62 16.83 33.08 -15.31
C PRO A 62 17.99 32.08 -15.49
N GLU A 63 19.08 32.21 -14.77
CA GLU A 63 20.24 31.32 -14.83
C GLU A 63 20.17 30.16 -13.81
N ASN A 64 19.20 30.16 -12.87
CA ASN A 64 19.06 29.08 -11.92
C ASN A 64 18.09 27.99 -12.42
N PRO A 65 18.58 26.88 -12.99
CA PRO A 65 17.73 25.81 -13.53
C PRO A 65 16.85 25.14 -12.47
N TYR A 66 17.20 25.22 -11.17
CA TYR A 66 16.42 24.64 -10.09
C TYR A 66 15.12 25.41 -9.79
N GLU A 67 15.04 26.68 -10.12
CA GLU A 67 13.82 27.48 -9.97
C GLU A 67 12.71 27.09 -10.95
N MET A 68 13.08 26.45 -12.04
CA MET A 68 12.17 25.97 -13.09
C MET A 68 11.63 24.55 -12.80
N MET A 69 12.13 23.87 -11.78
CA MET A 69 11.69 22.51 -11.48
C MET A 69 10.52 22.52 -10.49
N PRO A 70 9.43 21.77 -10.79
CA PRO A 70 8.35 21.64 -9.86
C PRO A 70 8.79 20.84 -8.63
N VAL A 71 8.48 21.30 -7.43
CA VAL A 71 8.81 20.65 -6.16
C VAL A 71 7.68 19.80 -5.65
N GLU A 72 6.44 20.15 -5.98
CA GLU A 72 5.24 19.48 -5.55
C GLU A 72 4.26 19.30 -6.70
N ARG A 73 3.51 18.21 -6.69
CA ARG A 73 2.37 17.98 -7.56
C ARG A 73 1.12 17.82 -6.71
N LYS A 74 0.08 18.53 -7.10
CA LYS A 74 -1.24 18.56 -6.46
C LYS A 74 -2.27 17.90 -7.37
N TYR A 75 -2.89 16.83 -6.92
CA TYR A 75 -3.97 16.20 -7.66
C TYR A 75 -5.32 16.66 -7.13
N LYS A 76 -6.11 17.32 -7.97
CA LYS A 76 -7.52 17.58 -7.68
C LYS A 76 -8.30 16.28 -7.81
N VAL A 77 -8.95 15.82 -6.72
CA VAL A 77 -9.65 14.54 -6.69
C VAL A 77 -11.08 14.70 -6.22
N ARG A 78 -11.98 13.85 -6.75
CA ARG A 78 -13.33 13.65 -6.22
C ARG A 78 -13.30 12.40 -5.36
N ILE A 79 -13.47 12.57 -4.05
CA ILE A 79 -13.49 11.47 -3.09
C ILE A 79 -14.86 10.82 -3.13
N HIS A 80 -14.88 9.49 -3.28
CA HIS A 80 -16.10 8.68 -3.27
C HIS A 80 -16.36 8.10 -1.88
N ARG A 81 -15.30 7.67 -1.20
CA ARG A 81 -15.40 7.03 0.11
C ARG A 81 -14.11 7.14 0.90
N PHE A 82 -14.24 7.34 2.21
CA PHE A 82 -13.20 7.09 3.19
C PHE A 82 -13.40 5.72 3.82
N PHE A 83 -12.34 4.97 3.95
CA PHE A 83 -12.29 3.74 4.74
C PHE A 83 -11.64 3.99 6.10
N LYS A 84 -10.83 5.05 6.21
CA LYS A 84 -10.14 5.47 7.44
C LYS A 84 -9.84 6.95 7.38
N GLY A 85 -9.94 7.64 8.52
CA GLY A 85 -9.40 8.99 8.74
C GLY A 85 -10.27 10.15 8.24
N GLU A 86 -11.56 9.93 7.90
CA GLU A 86 -12.46 11.02 7.49
C GLU A 86 -12.61 12.07 8.62
N GLU A 87 -12.61 11.61 9.84
CA GLU A 87 -12.72 12.42 11.06
C GLU A 87 -11.56 13.42 11.23
N LEU A 88 -10.39 13.07 10.72
CA LEU A 88 -9.19 13.92 10.81
C LEU A 88 -9.24 15.14 9.89
N LEU A 89 -10.19 15.17 8.96
CA LEU A 89 -10.38 16.26 8.00
C LEU A 89 -11.52 17.21 8.39
N GLY A 90 -11.92 17.23 9.67
CA GLY A 90 -12.97 18.11 10.17
C GLY A 90 -14.40 17.70 9.80
N GLY A 91 -14.63 16.39 9.59
CA GLY A 91 -15.96 15.82 9.34
C GLY A 91 -16.39 15.85 7.87
N LYS A 92 -17.70 15.77 7.60
CA LYS A 92 -18.30 15.68 6.25
C LYS A 92 -17.99 16.90 5.37
N GLY A 93 -16.71 17.07 5.07
CA GLY A 93 -16.20 18.16 4.25
C GLY A 93 -16.41 17.95 2.76
N LYS A 94 -16.06 18.98 1.98
CA LYS A 94 -16.15 18.98 0.51
C LYS A 94 -15.60 17.67 -0.08
N ARG A 95 -16.38 17.01 -0.93
CA ARG A 95 -15.97 15.77 -1.63
C ARG A 95 -14.83 15.99 -2.62
N VAL A 96 -14.51 17.22 -2.94
CA VAL A 96 -13.37 17.59 -3.78
C VAL A 96 -12.25 18.06 -2.86
N LYS A 97 -11.14 17.38 -2.91
CA LYS A 97 -9.94 17.63 -2.12
C LYS A 97 -8.71 17.61 -3.03
N TYR A 98 -7.59 17.97 -2.47
CA TYR A 98 -6.30 17.82 -3.13
C TYR A 98 -5.49 16.74 -2.43
N ILE A 99 -4.77 15.96 -3.23
CA ILE A 99 -3.74 15.02 -2.77
C ILE A 99 -2.41 15.58 -3.23
N HIS A 100 -1.53 15.81 -2.28
CA HIS A 100 -0.21 16.37 -2.47
C HIS A 100 0.82 15.26 -2.57
N THR A 101 1.82 15.45 -3.38
CA THR A 101 2.95 14.52 -3.54
C THR A 101 4.16 15.29 -4.07
N SER A 102 5.37 14.74 -3.91
CA SER A 102 6.53 15.30 -4.57
C SER A 102 6.33 15.31 -6.10
N ALA A 103 6.84 16.33 -6.80
CA ALA A 103 6.82 16.35 -8.25
C ALA A 103 7.81 15.36 -8.85
N SER A 104 8.93 15.09 -8.16
CA SER A 104 9.99 14.22 -8.62
C SER A 104 9.74 12.75 -8.25
N GLY A 105 9.93 11.83 -9.20
CA GLY A 105 9.94 10.39 -8.96
C GLY A 105 11.10 9.97 -8.05
N ALA A 106 12.26 10.64 -8.12
CA ALA A 106 13.39 10.40 -7.23
C ALA A 106 13.07 10.73 -5.76
N ALA A 107 12.14 11.65 -5.51
CA ALA A 107 11.59 11.95 -4.18
C ALA A 107 10.29 11.21 -3.88
N CYS A 108 10.08 10.04 -4.47
CA CYS A 108 8.92 9.18 -4.30
C CYS A 108 7.57 9.83 -4.66
N GLY A 109 7.57 10.75 -5.62
CA GLY A 109 6.35 11.39 -6.09
C GLY A 109 5.38 10.42 -6.78
N LEU A 110 4.10 10.62 -6.58
CA LEU A 110 3.04 9.85 -7.24
C LEU A 110 2.85 10.28 -8.70
N HIS A 111 2.51 9.30 -9.52
CA HIS A 111 1.98 9.56 -10.85
C HIS A 111 0.57 8.98 -10.99
N LEU A 112 -0.44 9.85 -11.05
CA LEU A 112 -1.85 9.47 -11.15
C LEU A 112 -2.45 9.98 -12.46
N ASN A 113 -3.18 9.12 -13.15
CA ASN A 113 -3.80 9.45 -14.42
C ASN A 113 -5.18 10.11 -14.23
N LYS A 114 -5.42 11.21 -14.93
CA LYS A 114 -6.73 11.88 -14.97
C LYS A 114 -7.85 10.91 -15.40
N GLY A 115 -8.99 10.98 -14.76
CA GLY A 115 -10.15 10.13 -15.01
C GLY A 115 -10.09 8.75 -14.37
N LYS A 116 -8.95 8.30 -13.87
CA LYS A 116 -8.83 7.02 -13.17
C LYS A 116 -9.26 7.15 -11.70
N THR A 117 -9.82 6.07 -11.18
CA THR A 117 -10.19 5.95 -9.76
C THR A 117 -9.18 5.06 -9.06
N TYR A 118 -8.66 5.54 -7.94
CA TYR A 118 -7.65 4.86 -7.14
C TYR A 118 -8.15 4.63 -5.72
N ILE A 119 -7.69 3.55 -5.09
CA ILE A 119 -7.57 3.50 -3.64
C ILE A 119 -6.20 4.06 -3.28
N LEU A 120 -6.18 4.90 -2.26
CA LEU A 120 -5.00 5.61 -1.81
C LEU A 120 -4.90 5.54 -0.29
N SER A 121 -3.74 5.19 0.23
CA SER A 121 -3.36 5.49 1.60
C SER A 121 -2.59 6.80 1.65
N ALA A 122 -2.76 7.55 2.72
CA ALA A 122 -2.19 8.87 2.84
C ALA A 122 -1.98 9.25 4.32
N ARG A 123 -1.22 10.31 4.51
CA ARG A 123 -0.98 10.97 5.81
C ARG A 123 -1.43 12.42 5.75
N ILE A 124 -1.72 13.00 6.89
CA ILE A 124 -2.00 14.43 7.02
C ILE A 124 -0.70 15.12 7.41
N GLN A 125 -0.34 16.13 6.66
CA GLN A 125 0.75 17.04 7.02
C GLN A 125 0.22 18.32 7.66
N ARG A 126 1.12 19.27 7.91
CA ARG A 126 0.78 20.58 8.47
C ARG A 126 -0.34 21.21 7.63
N GLN A 127 -1.25 21.93 8.29
CA GLN A 127 -2.40 22.60 7.67
C GLN A 127 -3.52 21.67 7.14
N GLY A 128 -3.51 20.38 7.47
CA GLY A 128 -4.56 19.43 7.06
C GLY A 128 -4.45 18.96 5.61
N GLU A 129 -3.29 19.12 4.99
CA GLU A 129 -3.00 18.63 3.64
C GLU A 129 -2.88 17.11 3.60
N ILE A 130 -3.48 16.50 2.59
CA ILE A 130 -3.43 15.04 2.37
C ILE A 130 -2.22 14.73 1.49
N TRP A 131 -1.22 14.07 2.03
CA TRP A 131 0.00 13.68 1.34
C TRP A 131 0.07 12.17 1.11
N SER A 132 0.47 11.79 -0.10
CA SER A 132 0.71 10.40 -0.47
C SER A 132 1.93 10.32 -1.39
N SER A 133 2.61 9.18 -1.37
CA SER A 133 3.81 8.89 -2.15
C SER A 133 3.66 7.56 -2.90
N MET A 134 4.58 7.26 -3.82
CA MET A 134 4.58 5.96 -4.50
C MET A 134 4.85 4.78 -3.55
N CYS A 135 5.37 5.04 -2.35
CA CYS A 135 5.58 4.02 -1.31
C CYS A 135 4.34 3.76 -0.45
N ASP A 136 3.30 4.56 -0.61
CA ASP A 136 2.01 4.34 0.03
C ASP A 136 1.15 3.36 -0.80
N TRP A 137 0.07 2.84 -0.22
CA TRP A 137 -0.84 2.01 -0.99
C TRP A 137 -1.55 2.85 -2.05
N VAL A 138 -1.15 2.66 -3.29
CA VAL A 138 -1.71 3.32 -4.46
C VAL A 138 -2.04 2.26 -5.49
N GLN A 139 -3.32 2.02 -5.70
CA GLN A 139 -3.79 1.00 -6.63
C GLN A 139 -5.03 1.49 -7.39
N THR A 140 -5.10 1.19 -8.68
CA THR A 140 -6.32 1.46 -9.45
C THR A 140 -7.48 0.67 -8.86
N PHE A 141 -8.58 1.33 -8.54
CA PHE A 141 -9.72 0.70 -7.85
C PHE A 141 -10.28 -0.52 -8.59
N LYS A 142 -10.22 -0.51 -9.91
CA LYS A 142 -10.69 -1.62 -10.76
C LYS A 142 -9.86 -2.90 -10.62
N THR A 143 -8.60 -2.80 -10.19
CA THR A 143 -7.70 -3.94 -10.03
C THR A 143 -7.76 -4.56 -8.64
N LEU A 144 -8.51 -3.96 -7.72
CA LEU A 144 -8.75 -4.55 -6.41
C LEU A 144 -9.56 -5.84 -6.56
N ASN A 145 -9.04 -6.91 -6.00
CA ASN A 145 -9.77 -8.15 -5.94
C ASN A 145 -10.81 -8.17 -4.79
N ARG A 146 -11.71 -9.16 -4.81
CA ARG A 146 -12.78 -9.29 -3.79
C ARG A 146 -12.22 -9.45 -2.37
N HIS A 147 -11.07 -10.13 -2.22
CA HIS A 147 -10.46 -10.33 -0.91
C HIS A 147 -9.87 -9.03 -0.36
N GLN A 148 -9.16 -8.27 -1.16
CA GLN A 148 -8.68 -6.94 -0.75
C GLN A 148 -9.84 -6.03 -0.35
N LEU A 149 -10.94 -6.01 -1.12
CA LEU A 149 -12.14 -5.25 -0.76
C LEU A 149 -12.78 -5.73 0.56
N LYS A 150 -12.83 -7.05 0.79
CA LYS A 150 -13.30 -7.64 2.05
C LYS A 150 -12.36 -7.27 3.21
N GLY A 151 -11.06 -7.30 2.98
CA GLY A 151 -10.03 -6.85 3.91
C GLY A 151 -10.23 -5.42 4.37
N ILE A 152 -10.35 -4.49 3.44
CA ILE A 152 -10.56 -3.07 3.72
C ILE A 152 -11.85 -2.82 4.51
N LYS A 153 -12.93 -3.48 4.11
CA LYS A 153 -14.27 -3.24 4.71
C LYS A 153 -14.41 -3.85 6.11
N PHE A 154 -13.84 -5.03 6.35
CA PHE A 154 -14.21 -5.84 7.52
C PHE A 154 -13.04 -6.33 8.37
N HIS A 155 -11.85 -6.57 7.77
CA HIS A 155 -10.79 -7.28 8.45
C HIS A 155 -9.62 -6.41 8.87
N TYR A 156 -9.08 -5.56 7.99
CA TYR A 156 -7.85 -4.84 8.27
C TYR A 156 -7.93 -4.00 9.54
N ARG A 157 -8.94 -3.12 9.65
CA ARG A 157 -9.10 -2.21 10.80
C ARG A 157 -9.16 -2.94 12.15
N ARG A 158 -9.83 -4.09 12.18
CA ARG A 158 -9.98 -4.88 13.41
C ARG A 158 -8.69 -5.58 13.83
N ASN A 159 -7.80 -5.80 12.89
CA ASN A 159 -6.58 -6.57 13.08
C ASN A 159 -5.30 -5.72 12.94
N CYS A 160 -5.38 -4.39 13.07
CA CYS A 160 -4.22 -3.51 13.08
C CYS A 160 -3.32 -3.68 14.32
N LYS A 161 -3.71 -4.52 15.26
CA LYS A 161 -2.83 -4.96 16.37
C LYS A 161 -1.82 -6.02 15.93
N CYS A 162 -2.05 -6.65 14.76
CA CYS A 162 -1.13 -7.57 14.12
C CYS A 162 -0.27 -6.80 13.11
N SER A 163 1.03 -6.84 13.30
CA SER A 163 1.99 -6.35 12.30
C SER A 163 2.27 -7.43 11.26
N ILE A 164 2.71 -7.01 10.08
CA ILE A 164 3.17 -7.90 9.04
C ILE A 164 4.62 -7.57 8.75
N SER A 165 5.51 -8.52 9.06
CA SER A 165 6.93 -8.38 8.82
C SER A 165 7.31 -8.99 7.47
N TRP A 166 8.05 -8.22 6.73
CA TRP A 166 8.71 -8.72 5.54
C TRP A 166 9.91 -9.59 5.95
N CYS A 167 10.01 -10.78 5.35
CA CYS A 167 11.19 -11.60 5.50
C CYS A 167 11.64 -12.20 4.16
N GLN A 168 12.92 -12.54 4.07
CA GLN A 168 13.47 -13.21 2.88
C GLN A 168 14.64 -14.09 3.30
N GLY A 169 14.63 -15.35 2.87
CA GLY A 169 15.70 -16.31 3.14
C GLY A 169 16.00 -16.45 4.63
N SER A 170 17.27 -16.31 5.01
CA SER A 170 17.75 -16.45 6.39
C SER A 170 17.25 -15.38 7.37
N TYR A 171 16.63 -14.31 6.88
CA TYR A 171 16.04 -13.26 7.71
C TYR A 171 14.67 -13.60 8.29
N CYS A 172 14.06 -14.72 7.86
CA CYS A 172 12.83 -15.23 8.46
C CYS A 172 13.14 -15.89 9.80
N ARG A 173 12.81 -15.22 10.90
CA ARG A 173 13.12 -15.68 12.27
C ARG A 173 11.96 -16.39 12.96
N GLY A 174 10.86 -16.58 12.24
CA GLY A 174 9.59 -16.99 12.81
C GLY A 174 8.81 -15.80 13.40
N PRO A 175 7.48 -15.79 13.22
CA PRO A 175 6.65 -14.66 13.64
C PRO A 175 6.58 -14.59 15.16
N GLY A 176 6.67 -13.35 15.68
CA GLY A 176 6.31 -13.07 17.07
C GLY A 176 4.80 -13.26 17.31
N PRO A 177 4.34 -13.24 18.59
CA PRO A 177 2.94 -13.50 18.90
C PRO A 177 1.95 -12.48 18.31
N ARG A 178 2.43 -11.28 17.93
CA ARG A 178 1.63 -10.22 17.30
C ARG A 178 2.03 -9.92 15.87
N GLU A 179 2.61 -10.91 15.20
CA GLU A 179 3.21 -10.72 13.90
C GLU A 179 2.82 -11.85 12.96
N CYS A 180 2.66 -11.53 11.68
CA CYS A 180 2.60 -12.49 10.59
C CYS A 180 3.80 -12.26 9.68
N GLU A 181 4.55 -13.30 9.39
CA GLU A 181 5.62 -13.21 8.39
C GLU A 181 5.05 -13.25 6.98
N TRP A 182 5.66 -12.47 6.10
CA TRP A 182 5.31 -12.37 4.69
C TRP A 182 6.57 -12.35 3.84
N VAL A 183 6.63 -13.28 2.89
CA VAL A 183 7.65 -13.31 1.84
C VAL A 183 7.01 -12.77 0.56
N PRO A 184 7.36 -11.54 0.14
CA PRO A 184 6.85 -10.99 -1.11
C PRO A 184 7.27 -11.84 -2.30
N GLN A 185 6.34 -12.09 -3.18
CA GLN A 185 6.59 -12.79 -4.43
C GLN A 185 6.76 -11.74 -5.53
N PHE A 186 7.97 -11.62 -6.05
CA PHE A 186 8.30 -10.65 -7.09
C PHE A 186 7.91 -11.12 -8.49
N TYR A 187 7.67 -12.42 -8.65
CA TYR A 187 7.24 -13.03 -9.90
C TYR A 187 5.92 -13.77 -9.71
N GLY A 188 4.96 -13.51 -10.59
CA GLY A 188 3.62 -14.09 -10.51
C GLY A 188 2.72 -13.38 -9.50
N SER A 189 1.71 -14.11 -9.02
CA SER A 189 0.75 -13.61 -8.02
C SER A 189 1.31 -13.73 -6.62
N ASP A 190 1.34 -12.65 -5.87
CA ASP A 190 1.62 -12.69 -4.43
C ASP A 190 0.34 -13.10 -3.69
N CYS A 191 0.27 -14.38 -3.36
CA CYS A 191 -0.93 -14.99 -2.77
C CYS A 191 -1.35 -14.35 -1.44
N LEU A 192 -0.39 -13.97 -0.60
CA LEU A 192 -0.71 -13.32 0.67
C LEU A 192 -1.13 -11.87 0.46
N GLN A 193 -0.45 -11.15 -0.42
CA GLN A 193 -0.82 -9.79 -0.77
C GLN A 193 -2.25 -9.71 -1.34
N GLU A 194 -2.65 -10.73 -2.12
CA GLU A 194 -3.94 -10.75 -2.78
C GLU A 194 -5.06 -11.34 -1.92
N HIS A 195 -4.77 -12.36 -1.11
CA HIS A 195 -5.77 -13.17 -0.42
C HIS A 195 -5.56 -13.31 1.08
N GLY A 196 -4.42 -12.83 1.61
CA GLY A 196 -4.07 -12.95 3.01
C GLY A 196 -4.79 -11.96 3.91
N PHE A 197 -5.17 -12.44 5.11
CA PHE A 197 -5.56 -11.59 6.23
C PHE A 197 -4.75 -12.03 7.44
N CYS A 198 -3.88 -11.17 7.94
CA CYS A 198 -3.22 -11.38 9.21
C CYS A 198 -4.18 -11.03 10.33
N MET A 199 -4.61 -12.01 11.12
CA MET A 199 -5.67 -11.86 12.10
C MET A 199 -5.28 -12.41 13.45
N ILE A 200 -5.78 -11.76 14.49
CA ILE A 200 -5.65 -12.26 15.85
C ILE A 200 -6.58 -13.46 16.03
N ASN A 201 -6.05 -14.56 16.56
CA ASN A 201 -6.82 -15.76 16.87
C ASN A 201 -7.38 -15.73 18.31
N SER A 202 -8.10 -16.77 18.70
CA SER A 202 -8.67 -16.92 20.05
C SER A 202 -7.63 -16.98 21.17
N ARG A 203 -6.38 -17.31 20.86
CA ARG A 203 -5.26 -17.35 21.81
C ARG A 203 -4.54 -15.99 21.94
N GLY A 204 -5.00 -14.96 21.21
CA GLY A 204 -4.38 -13.64 21.22
C GLY A 204 -3.12 -13.51 20.34
N THR A 205 -2.81 -14.53 19.54
CA THR A 205 -1.67 -14.51 18.60
C THR A 205 -2.12 -14.18 17.19
N CYS A 206 -1.25 -13.53 16.42
CA CYS A 206 -1.52 -13.19 15.02
C CYS A 206 -1.12 -14.35 14.11
N GLN A 207 -1.97 -14.61 13.13
CA GLN A 207 -1.73 -15.64 12.12
C GLN A 207 -2.46 -15.31 10.83
N TRP A 208 -1.99 -15.85 9.72
CA TRP A 208 -2.68 -15.76 8.44
C TRP A 208 -3.98 -16.57 8.50
N LYS A 209 -5.11 -15.92 8.18
CA LYS A 209 -6.40 -16.58 8.10
C LYS A 209 -6.43 -17.57 6.95
N LYS A 210 -6.71 -18.84 7.26
CA LYS A 210 -6.94 -19.87 6.23
C LYS A 210 -8.18 -19.51 5.42
N ASN A 211 -8.07 -19.49 4.11
CA ASN A 211 -9.20 -19.36 3.20
C ASN A 211 -8.94 -20.12 1.88
N ARG A 212 -10.02 -20.50 1.22
CA ARG A 212 -9.96 -21.35 0.01
C ARG A 212 -9.12 -20.71 -1.11
N GLN A 213 -9.23 -19.41 -1.31
CA GLN A 213 -8.55 -18.71 -2.40
C GLN A 213 -7.06 -18.60 -2.15
N LEU A 214 -6.67 -18.30 -0.89
CA LEU A 214 -5.26 -18.30 -0.50
C LEU A 214 -4.64 -19.69 -0.74
N ARG A 215 -5.32 -20.75 -0.26
CA ARG A 215 -4.84 -22.11 -0.46
C ARG A 215 -4.69 -22.45 -1.94
N LYS A 216 -5.72 -22.17 -2.76
CA LYS A 216 -5.66 -22.42 -4.22
C LYS A 216 -4.52 -21.65 -4.89
N CYS A 217 -4.31 -20.41 -4.51
CA CYS A 217 -3.22 -19.58 -5.04
C CYS A 217 -1.85 -20.20 -4.70
N LEU A 218 -1.64 -20.58 -3.43
CA LEU A 218 -0.39 -21.20 -2.97
C LEU A 218 -0.13 -22.56 -3.67
N GLU A 219 -1.16 -23.39 -3.86
CA GLU A 219 -1.07 -24.65 -4.60
C GLU A 219 -0.62 -24.41 -6.04
N THR A 220 -1.24 -23.44 -6.72
CA THR A 220 -0.87 -23.09 -8.12
C THR A 220 0.55 -22.53 -8.20
N HIS A 221 0.93 -21.67 -7.26
CA HIS A 221 2.27 -21.08 -7.22
C HIS A 221 3.36 -22.14 -7.02
N ASN A 222 3.15 -23.10 -6.10
CA ASN A 222 4.07 -24.20 -5.86
C ASN A 222 4.23 -25.16 -7.06
N GLN A 223 3.18 -25.30 -7.87
CA GLN A 223 3.27 -26.08 -9.11
C GLN A 223 4.11 -25.38 -10.18
N GLN A 224 4.05 -24.05 -10.24
CA GLN A 224 4.79 -23.24 -11.23
C GLN A 224 6.27 -23.02 -10.85
N MET A 225 6.57 -23.01 -9.55
CA MET A 225 7.92 -22.79 -9.01
C MET A 225 8.26 -23.85 -7.95
N PRO A 226 8.51 -25.11 -8.36
CA PRO A 226 8.94 -26.14 -7.43
C PRO A 226 10.30 -25.76 -6.82
N GLY A 227 10.37 -25.68 -5.49
CA GLY A 227 11.59 -25.32 -4.75
C GLY A 227 11.69 -23.86 -4.31
N SER A 228 10.66 -23.03 -4.50
CA SER A 228 10.63 -21.63 -4.05
C SER A 228 10.66 -21.45 -2.50
N GLY A 229 10.68 -22.52 -1.71
CA GLY A 229 10.68 -22.48 -0.25
C GLY A 229 9.39 -21.93 0.39
N VAL A 230 8.45 -21.45 -0.42
CA VAL A 230 7.19 -20.85 0.04
C VAL A 230 6.35 -21.85 0.85
N ARG A 231 6.51 -23.15 0.58
CA ARG A 231 5.76 -24.20 1.25
C ARG A 231 6.15 -24.33 2.72
N GLU A 232 7.44 -24.25 3.04
CA GLU A 232 7.94 -24.44 4.41
C GLU A 232 7.57 -23.28 5.33
N ILE A 233 7.47 -22.06 4.82
CA ILE A 233 7.14 -20.87 5.61
C ILE A 233 5.64 -20.80 5.91
N TYR A 234 4.81 -21.39 5.05
CA TYR A 234 3.35 -21.40 5.19
C TYR A 234 2.79 -22.77 5.52
N GLU A 235 3.62 -23.76 5.80
CA GLU A 235 3.15 -24.96 6.49
C GLU A 235 2.56 -24.53 7.82
N ILE A 236 1.26 -24.39 7.77
CA ILE A 236 0.43 -24.29 8.95
C ILE A 236 0.74 -25.52 9.76
N PRO A 237 1.29 -25.40 10.99
CA PRO A 237 1.62 -26.56 11.82
C PRO A 237 0.48 -27.57 11.74
N GLY A 238 0.84 -28.77 11.40
CA GLY A 238 0.05 -29.86 10.91
C GLY A 238 -1.41 -29.90 11.27
N ASP A 239 -2.19 -30.49 10.40
CA ASP A 239 -3.51 -31.02 10.70
C ASP A 239 -3.46 -31.88 11.97
N ALA A 240 -3.48 -31.20 13.13
CA ALA A 240 -4.01 -31.85 14.32
C ALA A 240 -5.45 -32.21 13.94
N PRO A 241 -5.89 -33.47 14.14
CA PRO A 241 -7.20 -33.90 13.73
C PRO A 241 -8.23 -32.95 14.32
N HIS A 242 -8.92 -32.22 13.45
CA HIS A 242 -9.97 -31.30 13.83
C HIS A 242 -11.02 -32.05 14.62
N ARG A 243 -11.27 -31.64 15.85
CA ARG A 243 -12.49 -32.07 16.55
C ARG A 243 -13.66 -31.59 15.67
N PRO A 244 -14.60 -32.53 15.31
CA PRO A 244 -15.82 -32.14 14.61
C PRO A 244 -16.57 -31.14 15.48
N GLY A 245 -16.81 -29.95 15.02
CA GLY A 245 -17.51 -28.88 15.74
C GLY A 245 -16.85 -27.51 15.70
N GLU A 246 -15.52 -27.42 15.59
CA GLU A 246 -14.83 -26.12 15.58
C GLU A 246 -14.90 -25.39 14.20
N TYR A 247 -15.23 -26.12 13.14
CA TYR A 247 -15.39 -25.60 11.78
C TYR A 247 -16.79 -25.01 11.53
N GLU A 248 -17.80 -25.44 12.25
CA GLU A 248 -19.18 -25.00 12.05
C GLU A 248 -19.49 -23.62 12.65
N SER A 249 -18.78 -23.23 13.72
CA SER A 249 -18.99 -21.92 14.34
C SER A 249 -18.63 -20.73 13.44
N TRP A 250 -17.87 -20.96 12.37
CA TRP A 250 -17.48 -19.93 11.38
C TRP A 250 -18.40 -19.90 10.15
N ARG A 251 -19.24 -20.94 9.98
CA ARG A 251 -20.20 -21.08 8.87
C ARG A 251 -21.49 -20.32 9.11
N SER A 252 -21.82 -20.05 10.35
CA SER A 252 -23.11 -19.49 10.77
C SER A 252 -23.12 -17.99 10.99
N SER A 253 -22.31 -17.22 10.28
CA SER A 253 -22.57 -15.78 10.14
C SER A 253 -23.44 -15.54 8.90
N PRO A 254 -24.76 -15.33 9.08
CA PRO A 254 -25.73 -15.25 7.96
C PRO A 254 -25.63 -13.97 7.13
N ARG A 255 -24.53 -13.22 7.17
CA ARG A 255 -24.39 -11.91 6.53
C ARG A 255 -23.31 -11.81 5.46
N ASP A 256 -22.69 -12.92 5.07
CA ASP A 256 -21.59 -12.88 4.09
C ASP A 256 -22.05 -12.80 2.61
N ASP A 257 -23.32 -13.06 2.29
CA ASP A 257 -23.75 -13.20 0.90
C ASP A 257 -24.71 -12.12 0.36
N VAL A 258 -25.16 -11.15 1.14
CA VAL A 258 -26.34 -10.34 0.74
C VAL A 258 -26.04 -8.89 0.33
N TYR A 259 -24.81 -8.35 0.37
CA TYR A 259 -24.63 -6.90 0.11
C TYR A 259 -23.45 -6.53 -0.80
N LEU A 260 -23.38 -7.08 -2.00
CA LEU A 260 -22.38 -6.64 -2.99
C LEU A 260 -22.94 -5.94 -4.27
N PRO A 261 -24.21 -6.03 -4.69
CA PRO A 261 -24.58 -5.49 -5.99
C PRO A 261 -24.75 -3.96 -6.02
N GLU A 262 -25.44 -3.37 -5.06
CA GLU A 262 -25.89 -1.97 -5.24
C GLU A 262 -24.84 -0.89 -4.96
N ARG A 263 -23.98 -1.07 -3.95
CA ARG A 263 -22.97 -0.04 -3.64
C ARG A 263 -21.71 -0.11 -4.49
N TYR A 264 -21.52 -1.20 -5.22
CA TYR A 264 -20.41 -1.33 -6.16
C TYR A 264 -20.71 -0.64 -7.48
N ALA A 265 -21.99 -0.61 -7.86
CA ALA A 265 -22.44 0.11 -9.05
C ALA A 265 -22.25 1.63 -8.93
N ASP A 266 -22.48 2.21 -7.74
CA ASP A 266 -22.33 3.65 -7.48
C ASP A 266 -20.88 4.12 -7.47
N ILE A 267 -19.89 3.23 -7.30
CA ILE A 267 -18.47 3.56 -7.37
C ILE A 267 -17.94 3.39 -8.80
N LYS A 268 -18.65 2.64 -9.65
CA LYS A 268 -18.27 2.44 -11.06
C LYS A 268 -18.83 3.50 -12.02
N ARG A 269 -19.75 4.32 -11.59
CA ARG A 269 -20.24 5.50 -12.32
C ARG A 269 -19.57 6.75 -11.77
#